data_29c6287e49528c038d7bc9095fbd0c38
#
_entry.id   29c6287e49528c038d7bc9095fbd0c38
#
_cell.length_a   1.000
_cell.length_b   1.000
_cell.length_c   1.000
_cell.angle_alpha   90.00
_cell.angle_beta   90.00
_cell.angle_gamma   90.00
#
_symmetry.space_group_name_H-M   'P 1'
#
loop_
_entity.id
_entity.type
_entity.pdbx_description
1 polymer ?
#
loop_
_entity_poly.entity_id
_entity_poly.type
_entity_poly.pdbx_seq_one_letter_code
_entity_poly.pdbx_strand_id
1 'polypeptide(L)'
;MEIVAQRLRELRSKVDLSQMKISEALGIKIGAVNRYENNQSEPSCETLLKYAEFFDVSLDYIYGRTNNPKGTEFEHKIKLEQTNPEMREFIEMCFDPKSPMNDRLKETLFKLLEEKTNG
;
A
#
# COMPACT_ATOMS: atom_id res chain seq x y z
N MET A 1 -18.51 -5.50 6.94
CA MET A 1 -18.60 -5.41 5.47
C MET A 1 -17.76 -6.51 4.84
N GLU A 2 -18.38 -7.30 4.04
CA GLU A 2 -17.70 -8.43 3.38
C GLU A 2 -16.54 -7.99 2.49
N ILE A 3 -16.69 -6.89 1.77
CA ILE A 3 -15.62 -6.36 0.89
C ILE A 3 -14.38 -5.97 1.70
N VAL A 4 -14.56 -5.40 2.88
CA VAL A 4 -13.43 -5.04 3.76
C VAL A 4 -12.69 -6.31 4.17
N ALA A 5 -13.41 -7.31 4.66
CA ALA A 5 -12.80 -8.59 5.05
C ALA A 5 -12.00 -9.22 3.91
N GLN A 6 -12.57 -9.23 2.72
CA GLN A 6 -11.93 -9.76 1.52
C GLN A 6 -10.65 -8.99 1.16
N ARG A 7 -10.72 -7.65 1.17
CA ARG A 7 -9.57 -6.79 0.85
C ARG A 7 -8.43 -6.98 1.85
N LEU A 8 -8.73 -7.03 3.15
CA LEU A 8 -7.70 -7.23 4.17
C LEU A 8 -7.01 -8.58 4.00
N ARG A 9 -7.76 -9.64 3.73
CA ARG A 9 -7.21 -10.96 3.49
C ARG A 9 -6.35 -11.00 2.22
N GLU A 10 -6.80 -10.38 1.14
CA GLU A 10 -6.07 -10.30 -0.12
C GLU A 10 -4.75 -9.52 0.04
N LEU A 11 -4.79 -8.39 0.73
CA LEU A 11 -3.58 -7.59 0.98
C LEU A 11 -2.52 -8.40 1.72
N ARG A 12 -2.92 -9.11 2.77
CA ARG A 12 -2.02 -9.96 3.54
C ARG A 12 -1.46 -11.09 2.68
N SER A 13 -2.31 -11.75 1.92
CA SER A 13 -1.92 -12.90 1.08
C SER A 13 -0.94 -12.53 -0.02
N LYS A 14 -1.10 -11.35 -0.60
CA LYS A 14 -0.21 -10.87 -1.68
C LYS A 14 1.24 -10.71 -1.23
N VAL A 15 1.46 -10.36 0.03
CA VAL A 15 2.80 -10.19 0.58
C VAL A 15 3.25 -11.42 1.39
N ASP A 16 2.45 -12.47 1.38
CA ASP A 16 2.76 -13.77 1.99
C ASP A 16 3.03 -13.69 3.50
N LEU A 17 2.32 -12.79 4.18
CA LEU A 17 2.43 -12.64 5.63
C LEU A 17 1.36 -13.44 6.36
N SER A 18 1.72 -13.99 7.52
CA SER A 18 0.76 -14.65 8.40
C SER A 18 -0.10 -13.65 9.16
N GLN A 19 -1.23 -14.12 9.68
CA GLN A 19 -2.06 -13.29 10.57
C GLN A 19 -1.29 -12.82 11.80
N MET A 20 -0.41 -13.67 12.33
CA MET A 20 0.45 -13.32 13.47
C MET A 20 1.38 -12.14 13.11
N LYS A 21 2.00 -12.17 11.94
CA LYS A 21 2.90 -11.11 11.50
C LYS A 21 2.15 -9.78 11.34
N ILE A 22 0.95 -9.81 10.79
CA ILE A 22 0.11 -8.61 10.67
C ILE A 22 -0.28 -8.10 12.06
N SER A 23 -0.68 -8.99 12.98
CA SER A 23 -1.05 -8.59 14.34
C SER A 23 0.11 -7.88 15.05
N GLU A 24 1.31 -8.40 14.93
CA GLU A 24 2.51 -7.78 15.49
C GLU A 24 2.81 -6.43 14.84
N ALA A 25 2.77 -6.36 13.52
CA ALA A 25 3.08 -5.15 12.77
C ALA A 25 2.10 -4.01 13.07
N LEU A 26 0.83 -4.32 13.23
CA LEU A 26 -0.21 -3.31 13.49
C LEU A 26 -0.47 -3.09 14.99
N GLY A 27 0.13 -3.90 15.87
CA GLY A 27 -0.08 -3.78 17.30
C GLY A 27 -1.50 -4.14 17.75
N ILE A 28 -2.12 -5.11 17.08
CA ILE A 28 -3.46 -5.61 17.39
C ILE A 28 -3.40 -7.10 17.72
N LYS A 29 -4.46 -7.63 18.33
CA LYS A 29 -4.49 -9.04 18.69
C LYS A 29 -4.70 -9.91 17.46
N ILE A 30 -4.07 -11.10 17.44
CA ILE A 30 -4.22 -12.05 16.33
C ILE A 30 -5.69 -12.48 16.15
N GLY A 31 -6.43 -12.63 17.24
CA GLY A 31 -7.85 -12.94 17.16
C GLY A 31 -8.66 -11.86 16.47
N ALA A 32 -8.26 -10.60 16.62
CA ALA A 32 -8.90 -9.49 15.91
C ALA A 32 -8.65 -9.60 14.40
N VAL A 33 -7.42 -9.84 13.99
CA VAL A 33 -7.08 -10.04 12.57
C VAL A 33 -7.94 -11.14 11.95
N ASN A 34 -8.03 -12.27 12.66
CA ASN A 34 -8.85 -13.42 12.21
C ASN A 34 -10.31 -13.02 12.03
N ARG A 35 -10.90 -12.34 13.02
CA ARG A 35 -12.31 -11.91 12.96
C ARG A 35 -12.56 -10.93 11.83
N TYR A 36 -11.63 -10.00 11.59
CA TYR A 36 -11.75 -9.04 10.48
C TYR A 36 -11.74 -9.73 9.13
N GLU A 37 -10.83 -10.68 8.93
CA GLU A 37 -10.69 -11.39 7.66
C GLU A 37 -11.85 -12.36 7.41
N ASN A 38 -12.54 -12.81 8.45
CA ASN A 38 -13.69 -13.71 8.34
C ASN A 38 -15.04 -12.97 8.43
N ASN A 39 -15.02 -11.66 8.39
CA ASN A 39 -16.22 -10.81 8.47
C ASN A 39 -17.05 -11.04 9.74
N GLN A 40 -16.38 -11.38 10.84
CA GLN A 40 -17.02 -11.62 12.14
C GLN A 40 -17.08 -10.35 13.00
N SER A 41 -16.24 -9.36 12.71
CA SER A 41 -16.29 -8.05 13.31
C SER A 41 -15.73 -7.02 12.34
N GLU A 42 -16.06 -5.76 12.55
CA GLU A 42 -15.56 -4.67 11.73
C GLU A 42 -14.41 -3.95 12.44
N PRO A 43 -13.29 -3.69 11.72
CA PRO A 43 -12.21 -2.88 12.28
C PRO A 43 -12.69 -1.46 12.55
N SER A 44 -12.13 -0.83 13.59
CA SER A 44 -12.35 0.60 13.83
C SER A 44 -11.67 1.42 12.72
N CYS A 45 -12.04 2.70 12.61
CA CYS A 45 -11.38 3.61 11.67
C CYS A 45 -9.87 3.69 11.93
N GLU A 46 -9.46 3.70 13.18
CA GLU A 46 -8.05 3.72 13.56
C GLU A 46 -7.33 2.47 13.08
N THR A 47 -7.93 1.31 13.24
CA THR A 47 -7.34 0.04 12.78
C THR A 47 -7.27 0.00 11.26
N LEU A 48 -8.31 0.45 10.55
CA LEU A 48 -8.29 0.52 9.09
C LEU A 48 -7.19 1.46 8.58
N LEU A 49 -6.97 2.56 9.27
CA LEU A 49 -5.88 3.47 8.92
C LEU A 49 -4.52 2.79 9.08
N LYS A 50 -4.32 1.99 10.12
CA LYS A 50 -3.10 1.20 10.29
C LYS A 50 -2.88 0.22 9.13
N TYR A 51 -3.93 -0.47 8.69
CA TYR A 51 -3.86 -1.33 7.51
C TYR A 51 -3.49 -0.53 6.26
N ALA A 52 -4.15 0.59 6.04
CA ALA A 52 -3.90 1.42 4.86
C ALA A 52 -2.46 1.92 4.80
N GLU A 53 -1.92 2.35 5.93
CA GLU A 53 -0.53 2.82 6.03
C GLU A 53 0.47 1.68 5.85
N PHE A 54 0.21 0.54 6.46
CA PHE A 54 1.11 -0.61 6.38
C PHE A 54 1.23 -1.14 4.95
N PHE A 55 0.10 -1.30 4.26
CA PHE A 55 0.07 -1.81 2.89
C PHE A 55 0.19 -0.72 1.83
N ASP A 56 0.24 0.54 2.24
CA ASP A 56 0.28 1.70 1.35
C ASP A 56 -0.85 1.68 0.33
N VAL A 57 -2.06 1.50 0.81
CA VAL A 57 -3.28 1.54 0.00
C VAL A 57 -4.23 2.58 0.54
N SER A 58 -5.18 3.03 -0.31
CA SER A 58 -6.21 3.98 0.12
C SER A 58 -7.31 3.28 0.90
N LEU A 59 -8.00 4.03 1.75
CA LEU A 59 -9.21 3.53 2.42
C LEU A 59 -10.32 3.23 1.41
N ASP A 60 -10.40 4.00 0.33
CA ASP A 60 -11.36 3.73 -0.76
C ASP A 60 -11.16 2.34 -1.35
N TYR A 61 -9.92 1.91 -1.51
CA TYR A 61 -9.62 0.55 -1.97
C TYR A 61 -10.11 -0.49 -0.97
N ILE A 62 -9.82 -0.29 0.32
CA ILE A 62 -10.24 -1.24 1.37
C ILE A 62 -11.77 -1.34 1.43
N TYR A 63 -12.48 -0.21 1.28
CA TYR A 63 -13.96 -0.19 1.27
C TYR A 63 -14.57 -0.65 -0.05
N GLY A 64 -13.75 -0.98 -1.05
CA GLY A 64 -14.25 -1.48 -2.33
C GLY A 64 -14.83 -0.42 -3.25
N ARG A 65 -14.59 0.87 -2.98
CA ARG A 65 -15.06 1.97 -3.82
C ARG A 65 -14.26 2.10 -5.11
N THR A 66 -13.07 1.52 -5.12
CA THR A 66 -12.19 1.49 -6.28
C THR A 66 -11.43 0.15 -6.30
N ASN A 67 -11.02 -0.27 -7.48
CA ASN A 67 -10.15 -1.43 -7.66
C ASN A 67 -8.67 -1.03 -7.75
N ASN A 68 -8.39 0.27 -7.69
CA ASN A 68 -7.04 0.82 -7.76
C ASN A 68 -6.54 1.12 -6.33
N PRO A 69 -5.42 0.51 -5.87
CA PRO A 69 -4.92 0.70 -4.51
C PRO A 69 -4.55 2.15 -4.13
N LYS A 70 -4.04 2.97 -5.02
CA LYS A 70 -3.77 4.42 -4.83
C LYS A 70 -3.12 4.83 -3.50
N GLY A 71 -2.08 4.12 -3.07
CA GLY A 71 -1.32 4.53 -1.88
C GLY A 71 -0.43 5.74 -2.13
N THR A 72 0.35 6.15 -1.12
CA THR A 72 1.27 7.30 -1.24
C THR A 72 2.31 7.10 -2.34
N GLU A 73 2.76 5.88 -2.54
CA GLU A 73 3.68 5.52 -3.62
C GLU A 73 3.07 5.81 -5.00
N PHE A 74 1.79 5.54 -5.16
CA PHE A 74 1.06 5.86 -6.40
C PHE A 74 1.01 7.38 -6.64
N GLU A 75 0.77 8.15 -5.60
CA GLU A 75 0.78 9.62 -5.68
C GLU A 75 2.16 10.15 -6.07
N HIS A 76 3.22 9.60 -5.49
CA HIS A 76 4.60 9.94 -5.84
C HIS A 76 4.88 9.66 -7.32
N LYS A 77 4.41 8.52 -7.83
CA LYS A 77 4.56 8.15 -9.23
C LYS A 77 3.91 9.18 -10.15
N ILE A 78 2.67 9.57 -9.88
CA ILE A 78 1.94 10.57 -10.66
C ILE A 78 2.70 11.90 -10.65
N LYS A 79 3.14 12.33 -9.48
CA LYS A 79 3.88 13.58 -9.31
C LYS A 79 5.19 13.59 -10.10
N LEU A 80 5.93 12.48 -10.08
CA LEU A 80 7.16 12.30 -10.84
C LEU A 80 6.90 12.38 -12.35
N GLU A 81 5.85 11.71 -12.84
CA GLU A 81 5.47 11.73 -14.26
C GLU A 81 5.06 13.12 -14.73
N GLN A 82 4.32 13.86 -13.89
CA GLN A 82 3.89 15.23 -14.21
C GLN A 82 5.06 16.21 -14.23
N THR A 83 6.04 16.04 -13.34
CA THR A 83 7.20 16.92 -13.23
C THR A 83 8.25 16.59 -14.30
N ASN A 84 8.36 15.34 -14.71
CA ASN A 84 9.37 14.87 -15.65
C ASN A 84 8.73 14.00 -16.75
N PRO A 85 7.95 14.61 -17.67
CA PRO A 85 7.25 13.84 -18.70
C PRO A 85 8.16 13.02 -19.59
N GLU A 86 9.40 13.46 -19.81
CA GLU A 86 10.40 12.79 -20.64
C GLU A 86 10.92 11.50 -19.98
N MET A 87 10.72 11.34 -18.69
CA MET A 87 11.18 10.16 -17.93
C MET A 87 10.06 9.17 -17.64
N ARG A 88 8.92 9.34 -18.27
CA ARG A 88 7.72 8.53 -17.98
C ARG A 88 7.97 7.02 -18.06
N GLU A 89 8.62 6.55 -19.11
CA GLU A 89 8.92 5.13 -19.29
C GLU A 89 9.81 4.59 -18.18
N PHE A 90 10.84 5.37 -17.81
CA PHE A 90 11.75 5.00 -16.73
C PHE A 90 11.02 4.95 -15.40
N ILE A 91 10.16 5.94 -15.12
CA ILE A 91 9.37 5.99 -13.90
C ILE A 91 8.43 4.79 -13.80
N GLU A 92 7.74 4.45 -14.89
CA GLU A 92 6.86 3.27 -14.92
C GLU A 92 7.63 1.98 -14.62
N MET A 93 8.85 1.85 -15.16
CA MET A 93 9.70 0.70 -14.88
C MET A 93 10.07 0.60 -13.40
N CYS A 94 10.34 1.74 -12.74
CA CYS A 94 10.68 1.78 -11.32
C CYS A 94 9.52 1.31 -10.43
N PHE A 95 8.28 1.54 -10.84
CA PHE A 95 7.08 1.16 -10.09
C PHE A 95 6.45 -0.15 -10.57
N ASP A 96 7.07 -0.83 -11.52
CA ASP A 96 6.61 -2.14 -11.98
C ASP A 96 6.97 -3.21 -10.95
N PRO A 97 5.97 -3.87 -10.31
CA PRO A 97 6.24 -4.89 -9.30
C PRO A 97 6.97 -6.12 -9.84
N LYS A 98 6.99 -6.30 -11.16
CA LYS A 98 7.71 -7.41 -11.82
C LYS A 98 9.18 -7.10 -12.07
N SER A 99 9.59 -5.85 -11.94
CA SER A 99 10.97 -5.45 -12.15
C SER A 99 11.84 -5.87 -10.97
N PRO A 100 12.94 -6.63 -11.19
CA PRO A 100 13.83 -7.05 -10.11
C PRO A 100 14.62 -5.89 -9.49
N MET A 101 14.67 -4.74 -10.16
CA MET A 101 15.39 -3.55 -9.69
C MET A 101 14.46 -2.47 -9.16
N ASN A 102 13.19 -2.80 -9.01
CA ASN A 102 12.13 -1.86 -8.64
C ASN A 102 12.46 -1.08 -7.36
N ASP A 103 12.78 -1.76 -6.26
CA ASP A 103 13.02 -1.12 -4.97
C ASP A 103 14.21 -0.17 -4.99
N ARG A 104 15.28 -0.58 -5.64
CA ARG A 104 16.52 0.19 -5.75
C ARG A 104 16.32 1.46 -6.56
N LEU A 105 15.59 1.34 -7.68
CA LEU A 105 15.29 2.47 -8.56
C LEU A 105 14.35 3.46 -7.86
N LYS A 106 13.38 2.98 -7.12
CA LYS A 106 12.48 3.83 -6.34
C LYS A 106 13.22 4.66 -5.30
N GLU A 107 14.12 4.04 -4.55
CA GLU A 107 14.93 4.75 -3.55
C GLU A 107 15.73 5.88 -4.20
N THR A 108 16.33 5.62 -5.34
CA THR A 108 17.09 6.62 -6.08
C THR A 108 16.20 7.78 -6.52
N LEU A 109 15.02 7.48 -7.05
CA LEU A 109 14.06 8.50 -7.48
C LEU A 109 13.57 9.35 -6.32
N PHE A 110 13.25 8.73 -5.19
CA PHE A 110 12.77 9.46 -4.02
C PHE A 110 13.84 10.36 -3.45
N LYS A 111 15.10 9.94 -3.42
CA LYS A 111 16.21 10.79 -3.01
C LYS A 111 16.38 12.00 -3.94
N LEU A 112 16.30 11.79 -5.24
CA LEU A 112 16.39 12.88 -6.22
C LEU A 112 15.23 13.86 -6.05
N LEU A 113 14.03 13.37 -5.78
CA LEU A 113 12.87 14.21 -5.54
C LEU A 113 13.03 15.05 -4.27
N GLU A 114 13.53 14.46 -3.19
CA GLU A 114 13.81 15.17 -1.94
C GLU A 114 14.85 16.28 -2.14
N GLU A 115 15.93 15.99 -2.84
CA GLU A 115 16.97 16.97 -3.16
C GLU A 115 16.40 18.15 -3.94
N LYS A 116 15.54 17.90 -4.92
CA LYS A 116 14.88 18.96 -5.69
C LYS A 116 13.92 19.80 -4.84
N THR A 117 13.29 19.18 -3.85
CA THR A 117 12.33 19.86 -2.96
C THR A 117 13.03 20.70 -1.92
N ASN A 118 14.19 20.26 -1.44
CA ASN A 118 14.97 20.92 -0.39
C ASN A 118 16.03 21.90 -0.94
N GLY A 119 16.24 21.85 -2.22
CA GLY A 119 17.16 22.75 -2.90
C GLY A 119 16.44 23.91 -3.52
#